data_39c128dbca4d993b8af601b358f42af6
#
_entry.id   39c128dbca4d993b8af601b358f42af6
#
_cell.length_a   1.000
_cell.length_b   1.000
_cell.length_c   1.000
_cell.angle_alpha   90.00
_cell.angle_beta   90.00
_cell.angle_gamma   90.00
#
_symmetry.space_group_name_H-M   'P 1'
#
loop_
_entity.id
_entity.type
_entity.pdbx_description
1 polymer ?
#
loop_
_entity_poly.entity_id
_entity_poly.type
_entity_poly.pdbx_seq_one_letter_code
_entity_poly.pdbx_strand_id
1 'polypeptide(L)'
;MNLVTGATGLVGMHIAIDLLKKDEKVKATYTNPKNIEKVKKVFIHYGIEHLFNKIDWIEMDLQDVTQVYEAVKGMDYVYHSAAVVSFNKKDRKRLMNINVKGTANIVNACIDEEIKKLGFISSVAAIGRSGNGSYSETNKWVESNDNSYYAISKYKAENEVWRGIEEGLNAVITNPGIIIGPANWNRSSTTIFKQIHKGLPFFPKGKNGFVDVRDVSKSIVNLVKSNIRAERFITVGDNLFYKDIFQKIAEELKVKKPSKKASRTMLEIAWRIVAIKCFITRKNPGLTKETARTSSKINIYDNQKIKTKLEYEFYSLDEAIENTSKFILKTYC
;
A
#
# COMPACT_ATOMS: atom_id res chain seq x y z
N MET A 1 9.55 22.15 0.32
CA MET A 1 8.38 21.68 -0.45
C MET A 1 8.36 20.17 -0.53
N ASN A 2 7.18 19.51 -0.49
CA ASN A 2 7.08 18.05 -0.47
C ASN A 2 6.39 17.56 -1.74
N LEU A 3 6.97 16.57 -2.41
CA LEU A 3 6.33 15.84 -3.51
C LEU A 3 5.73 14.53 -2.97
N VAL A 4 4.47 14.28 -3.29
CA VAL A 4 3.82 12.99 -3.00
C VAL A 4 3.43 12.32 -4.30
N THR A 5 4.11 11.24 -4.67
CA THR A 5 3.73 10.47 -5.84
C THR A 5 2.62 9.48 -5.51
N GLY A 6 1.75 9.21 -6.49
CA GLY A 6 0.60 8.32 -6.25
C GLY A 6 -0.42 8.86 -5.25
N ALA A 7 -0.54 10.19 -5.15
CA ALA A 7 -1.42 10.87 -4.20
C ALA A 7 -2.91 10.57 -4.40
N THR A 8 -3.31 10.01 -5.53
CA THR A 8 -4.68 9.52 -5.75
C THR A 8 -4.91 8.08 -5.25
N GLY A 9 -3.89 7.45 -4.65
CA GLY A 9 -3.93 6.14 -4.02
C GLY A 9 -4.18 6.20 -2.51
N LEU A 10 -4.44 5.03 -1.89
CA LEU A 10 -4.75 4.91 -0.47
C LEU A 10 -3.68 5.57 0.43
N VAL A 11 -2.41 5.25 0.24
CA VAL A 11 -1.32 5.76 1.10
C VAL A 11 -0.96 7.21 0.74
N GLY A 12 -0.79 7.52 -0.55
CA GLY A 12 -0.34 8.84 -0.98
C GLY A 12 -1.28 9.96 -0.57
N MET A 13 -2.62 9.74 -0.63
CA MET A 13 -3.57 10.76 -0.16
C MET A 13 -3.46 11.00 1.35
N HIS A 14 -3.19 9.97 2.17
CA HIS A 14 -3.03 10.13 3.61
C HIS A 14 -1.70 10.81 3.97
N ILE A 15 -0.62 10.55 3.20
CA ILE A 15 0.63 11.32 3.32
C ILE A 15 0.37 12.81 3.05
N ALA A 16 -0.37 13.12 1.97
CA ALA A 16 -0.72 14.51 1.67
C ALA A 16 -1.56 15.14 2.80
N ILE A 17 -2.53 14.40 3.37
CA ILE A 17 -3.33 14.85 4.52
C ILE A 17 -2.43 15.16 5.72
N ASP A 18 -1.52 14.26 6.08
CA ASP A 18 -0.65 14.44 7.25
C ASP A 18 0.31 15.62 7.10
N LEU A 19 0.83 15.84 5.89
CA LEU A 19 1.68 17.00 5.59
C LEU A 19 0.87 18.31 5.67
N LEU A 20 -0.31 18.35 5.06
CA LEU A 20 -1.18 19.53 5.06
C LEU A 20 -1.68 19.89 6.46
N LYS A 21 -1.96 18.91 7.32
CA LYS A 21 -2.30 19.14 8.74
C LYS A 21 -1.16 19.78 9.53
N LYS A 22 0.07 19.67 9.06
CA LYS A 22 1.27 20.31 9.62
C LYS A 22 1.62 21.62 8.90
N ASP A 23 0.70 22.17 8.09
CA ASP A 23 0.87 23.38 7.26
C ASP A 23 2.05 23.30 6.27
N GLU A 24 2.44 22.06 5.90
CA GLU A 24 3.49 21.85 4.91
C GLU A 24 2.95 21.99 3.47
N LYS A 25 3.74 22.59 2.58
CA LYS A 25 3.39 22.68 1.15
C LYS A 25 3.52 21.32 0.47
N VAL A 26 2.47 20.93 -0.27
CA VAL A 26 2.37 19.61 -0.94
C VAL A 26 2.13 19.80 -2.43
N LYS A 27 3.04 19.27 -3.24
CA LYS A 27 2.82 18.95 -4.66
C LYS A 27 2.45 17.46 -4.75
N ALA A 28 1.36 17.13 -5.43
CA ALA A 28 0.78 15.79 -5.47
C ALA A 28 0.59 15.32 -6.90
N THR A 29 1.03 14.09 -7.21
CA THR A 29 0.92 13.61 -8.58
C THR A 29 -0.32 12.76 -8.85
N TYR A 30 -0.82 12.87 -10.07
CA TYR A 30 -1.89 12.02 -10.61
C TYR A 30 -1.56 11.55 -12.04
N THR A 31 -2.16 10.45 -12.47
CA THR A 31 -2.12 9.97 -13.86
C THR A 31 -3.48 10.08 -14.55
N ASN A 32 -4.56 10.27 -13.78
CA ASN A 32 -5.92 10.42 -14.28
C ASN A 32 -6.67 11.42 -13.39
N PRO A 33 -7.07 12.58 -13.92
CA PRO A 33 -7.70 13.65 -13.15
C PRO A 33 -9.03 13.22 -12.50
N LYS A 34 -9.75 12.26 -13.09
CA LYS A 34 -10.98 11.69 -12.50
C LYS A 34 -10.78 11.05 -11.12
N ASN A 35 -9.54 10.72 -10.75
CA ASN A 35 -9.24 10.16 -9.44
C ASN A 35 -9.08 11.24 -8.36
N ILE A 36 -8.84 12.50 -8.71
CA ILE A 36 -8.71 13.62 -7.77
C ILE A 36 -10.02 13.80 -6.98
N GLU A 37 -11.17 13.72 -7.65
CA GLU A 37 -12.49 13.79 -7.00
C GLU A 37 -12.70 12.69 -5.94
N LYS A 38 -12.08 11.53 -6.12
CA LYS A 38 -12.15 10.45 -5.13
C LYS A 38 -11.32 10.75 -3.89
N VAL A 39 -10.22 11.50 -4.04
CA VAL A 39 -9.42 12.00 -2.92
C VAL A 39 -10.24 13.02 -2.12
N LYS A 40 -10.90 13.96 -2.78
CA LYS A 40 -11.75 14.97 -2.13
C LYS A 40 -12.77 14.34 -1.18
N LYS A 41 -13.38 13.21 -1.56
CA LYS A 41 -14.31 12.47 -0.68
C LYS A 41 -13.70 12.02 0.64
N VAL A 42 -12.40 11.68 0.64
CA VAL A 42 -11.67 11.29 1.87
C VAL A 42 -11.40 12.53 2.74
N PHE A 43 -11.05 13.66 2.14
CA PHE A 43 -10.90 14.93 2.88
C PHE A 43 -12.23 15.36 3.53
N ILE A 44 -13.35 15.23 2.83
CA ILE A 44 -14.71 15.48 3.39
C ILE A 44 -15.00 14.51 4.53
N HIS A 45 -14.65 13.22 4.38
CA HIS A 45 -14.85 12.22 5.42
C HIS A 45 -14.11 12.57 6.73
N TYR A 46 -12.92 13.13 6.62
CA TYR A 46 -12.14 13.59 7.78
C TYR A 46 -12.51 15.00 8.27
N GLY A 47 -13.47 15.69 7.65
CA GLY A 47 -13.86 17.06 8.03
C GLY A 47 -12.79 18.13 7.72
N ILE A 48 -11.91 17.86 6.76
CA ILE A 48 -10.78 18.73 6.40
C ILE A 48 -10.80 19.15 4.93
N GLU A 49 -11.97 19.29 4.34
CA GLU A 49 -12.13 19.67 2.92
C GLU A 49 -11.37 20.95 2.56
N HIS A 50 -11.28 21.92 3.48
CA HIS A 50 -10.54 23.17 3.28
C HIS A 50 -9.05 22.96 2.95
N LEU A 51 -8.44 21.85 3.43
CA LEU A 51 -7.05 21.50 3.11
C LEU A 51 -6.88 20.95 1.70
N PHE A 52 -7.94 20.40 1.10
CA PHE A 52 -7.87 19.81 -0.23
C PHE A 52 -7.43 20.82 -1.30
N ASN A 53 -7.90 22.06 -1.19
CA ASN A 53 -7.57 23.13 -2.12
C ASN A 53 -6.12 23.66 -1.98
N LYS A 54 -5.41 23.27 -0.92
CA LYS A 54 -3.99 23.61 -0.71
C LYS A 54 -3.03 22.67 -1.47
N ILE A 55 -3.55 21.63 -2.13
CA ILE A 55 -2.73 20.68 -2.89
C ILE A 55 -2.42 21.26 -4.27
N ASP A 56 -1.14 21.35 -4.61
CA ASP A 56 -0.65 21.61 -5.96
C ASP A 56 -0.62 20.30 -6.76
N TRP A 57 -1.58 20.12 -7.68
CA TRP A 57 -1.73 18.91 -8.47
C TRP A 57 -0.95 18.96 -9.77
N ILE A 58 -0.08 17.96 -10.01
CA ILE A 58 0.67 17.80 -11.27
C ILE A 58 0.40 16.44 -11.91
N GLU A 59 0.21 16.41 -13.23
CA GLU A 59 0.15 15.16 -13.98
C GLU A 59 1.54 14.54 -14.12
N MET A 60 1.68 13.25 -13.84
CA MET A 60 2.97 12.57 -13.93
C MET A 60 2.78 11.07 -14.18
N ASP A 61 3.32 10.58 -15.29
CA ASP A 61 3.56 9.15 -15.53
C ASP A 61 4.99 8.80 -15.08
N LEU A 62 5.13 7.83 -14.20
CA LEU A 62 6.44 7.33 -13.75
C LEU A 62 7.34 6.80 -14.89
N GLN A 63 6.76 6.45 -16.03
CA GLN A 63 7.48 5.96 -17.20
C GLN A 63 8.01 7.11 -18.08
N ASP A 64 7.51 8.32 -17.91
CA ASP A 64 7.97 9.52 -18.58
C ASP A 64 9.04 10.22 -17.72
N VAL A 65 10.30 10.07 -18.12
CA VAL A 65 11.45 10.62 -17.39
C VAL A 65 11.35 12.14 -17.26
N THR A 66 10.92 12.83 -18.32
CA THR A 66 10.81 14.31 -18.33
C THR A 66 9.80 14.78 -17.28
N GLN A 67 8.60 14.16 -17.26
CA GLN A 67 7.57 14.48 -16.25
C GLN A 67 8.05 14.18 -14.83
N VAL A 68 8.83 13.13 -14.63
CA VAL A 68 9.40 12.80 -13.31
C VAL A 68 10.36 13.88 -12.84
N TYR A 69 11.30 14.31 -13.70
CA TYR A 69 12.25 15.37 -13.35
C TYR A 69 11.54 16.71 -13.09
N GLU A 70 10.57 17.10 -13.92
CA GLU A 70 9.76 18.30 -13.70
C GLU A 70 9.01 18.26 -12.36
N ALA A 71 8.51 17.10 -11.95
CA ALA A 71 7.82 16.94 -10.68
C ALA A 71 8.76 17.03 -9.48
N VAL A 72 9.97 16.47 -9.58
CA VAL A 72 10.97 16.41 -8.48
C VAL A 72 11.74 17.73 -8.35
N LYS A 73 11.88 18.49 -9.42
CA LYS A 73 12.63 19.74 -9.45
C LYS A 73 12.18 20.72 -8.36
N GLY A 74 13.16 21.16 -7.55
CA GLY A 74 12.95 22.13 -6.47
C GLY A 74 12.20 21.56 -5.25
N MET A 75 12.10 20.24 -5.11
CA MET A 75 11.51 19.61 -3.93
C MET A 75 12.57 19.37 -2.85
N ASP A 76 12.18 19.57 -1.58
CA ASP A 76 13.03 19.20 -0.44
C ASP A 76 12.89 17.70 -0.12
N TYR A 77 11.66 17.19 -0.16
CA TYR A 77 11.33 15.84 0.24
C TYR A 77 10.42 15.17 -0.79
N VAL A 78 10.69 13.91 -1.08
CA VAL A 78 9.87 13.09 -1.98
C VAL A 78 9.30 11.90 -1.21
N TYR A 79 7.98 11.74 -1.26
CA TYR A 79 7.26 10.59 -0.71
C TYR A 79 6.77 9.73 -1.88
N HIS A 80 7.50 8.64 -2.15
CA HIS A 80 7.19 7.79 -3.30
C HIS A 80 6.26 6.64 -2.90
N SER A 81 4.95 6.84 -3.15
CA SER A 81 3.91 5.83 -2.90
C SER A 81 3.25 5.30 -4.16
N ALA A 82 3.60 5.84 -5.32
CA ALA A 82 3.05 5.40 -6.60
C ALA A 82 3.50 3.98 -6.93
N ALA A 83 2.54 3.06 -7.06
CA ALA A 83 2.79 1.68 -7.46
C ALA A 83 1.51 1.04 -8.01
N VAL A 84 1.68 0.02 -8.83
CA VAL A 84 0.61 -0.89 -9.23
C VAL A 84 0.58 -2.09 -8.29
N VAL A 85 -0.60 -2.40 -7.75
CA VAL A 85 -0.85 -3.64 -7.01
C VAL A 85 -1.68 -4.56 -7.89
N SER A 86 -1.10 -5.65 -8.33
CA SER A 86 -1.80 -6.68 -9.10
C SER A 86 -1.22 -8.07 -8.84
N PHE A 87 -2.11 -9.03 -8.69
CA PHE A 87 -1.78 -10.46 -8.58
C PHE A 87 -2.16 -11.22 -9.85
N ASN A 88 -2.50 -10.50 -10.92
CA ASN A 88 -2.77 -11.07 -12.22
C ASN A 88 -1.46 -11.25 -13.01
N LYS A 89 -1.19 -12.46 -13.50
CA LYS A 89 0.02 -12.77 -14.30
C LYS A 89 0.14 -11.91 -15.56
N LYS A 90 -0.98 -11.48 -16.13
CA LYS A 90 -0.98 -10.61 -17.33
C LYS A 90 -0.37 -9.23 -17.06
N ASP A 91 -0.38 -8.77 -15.80
CA ASP A 91 0.17 -7.48 -15.41
C ASP A 91 1.67 -7.49 -15.12
N ARG A 92 2.38 -8.62 -15.34
CA ARG A 92 3.83 -8.74 -15.07
C ARG A 92 4.65 -7.61 -15.70
N LYS A 93 4.47 -7.35 -16.99
CA LYS A 93 5.20 -6.28 -17.70
C LYS A 93 4.88 -4.90 -17.11
N ARG A 94 3.60 -4.65 -16.80
CA ARG A 94 3.14 -3.40 -16.19
C ARG A 94 3.74 -3.21 -14.79
N LEU A 95 3.76 -4.26 -13.96
CA LEU A 95 4.39 -4.23 -12.64
C LEU A 95 5.88 -3.87 -12.73
N MET A 96 6.61 -4.49 -13.66
CA MET A 96 8.03 -4.20 -13.84
C MET A 96 8.28 -2.79 -14.36
N ASN A 97 7.49 -2.32 -15.32
CA ASN A 97 7.68 -0.98 -15.87
C ASN A 97 7.33 0.12 -14.86
N ILE A 98 6.18 0.01 -14.17
CA ILE A 98 5.72 1.05 -13.26
C ILE A 98 6.44 0.96 -11.91
N ASN A 99 6.48 -0.24 -11.28
CA ASN A 99 7.03 -0.34 -9.93
C ASN A 99 8.57 -0.29 -9.92
N VAL A 100 9.24 -0.92 -10.88
CA VAL A 100 10.72 -0.98 -10.88
C VAL A 100 11.31 0.19 -11.64
N LYS A 101 11.02 0.29 -12.97
CA LYS A 101 11.59 1.37 -13.78
C LYS A 101 11.11 2.74 -13.34
N GLY A 102 9.81 2.86 -12.96
CA GLY A 102 9.27 4.12 -12.42
C GLY A 102 9.94 4.52 -11.11
N THR A 103 10.25 3.56 -10.21
CA THR A 103 11.02 3.86 -9.00
C THR A 103 12.47 4.25 -9.33
N ALA A 104 13.11 3.58 -10.31
CA ALA A 104 14.44 3.97 -10.79
C ALA A 104 14.46 5.42 -11.30
N ASN A 105 13.44 5.84 -12.08
CA ASN A 105 13.33 7.22 -12.56
C ASN A 105 13.20 8.22 -11.40
N ILE A 106 12.38 7.91 -10.39
CA ILE A 106 12.27 8.76 -9.18
C ILE A 106 13.61 8.83 -8.43
N VAL A 107 14.29 7.70 -8.24
CA VAL A 107 15.58 7.65 -7.54
C VAL A 107 16.62 8.51 -8.28
N ASN A 108 16.74 8.36 -9.60
CA ASN A 108 17.66 9.15 -10.40
C ASN A 108 17.36 10.65 -10.30
N ALA A 109 16.09 11.05 -10.50
CA ALA A 109 15.70 12.45 -10.36
C ALA A 109 15.95 13.00 -8.94
N CYS A 110 15.76 12.17 -7.90
CA CYS A 110 16.05 12.58 -6.52
C CYS A 110 17.55 12.79 -6.27
N ILE A 111 18.42 12.03 -6.93
CA ILE A 111 19.88 12.20 -6.84
C ILE A 111 20.29 13.47 -7.58
N ASP A 112 19.86 13.62 -8.83
CA ASP A 112 20.25 14.72 -9.70
C ASP A 112 19.74 16.09 -9.20
N GLU A 113 18.57 16.13 -8.56
CA GLU A 113 17.98 17.33 -7.97
C GLU A 113 18.40 17.55 -6.49
N GLU A 114 19.32 16.74 -5.98
CA GLU A 114 19.90 16.83 -4.63
C GLU A 114 18.84 16.99 -3.51
N ILE A 115 17.74 16.24 -3.58
CA ILE A 115 16.68 16.34 -2.56
C ILE A 115 17.20 15.98 -1.17
N LYS A 116 16.61 16.58 -0.13
CA LYS A 116 17.04 16.32 1.26
C LYS A 116 16.80 14.88 1.69
N LYS A 117 15.64 14.29 1.28
CA LYS A 117 15.34 12.90 1.62
C LYS A 117 14.19 12.29 0.83
N LEU A 118 14.34 11.02 0.48
CA LEU A 118 13.31 10.17 -0.13
C LEU A 118 12.66 9.25 0.93
N GLY A 119 11.33 9.27 1.03
CA GLY A 119 10.54 8.27 1.73
C GLY A 119 9.88 7.30 0.75
N PHE A 120 10.25 6.03 0.79
CA PHE A 120 9.70 5.02 -0.12
C PHE A 120 8.69 4.09 0.56
N ILE A 121 7.50 3.97 -0.02
CA ILE A 121 6.49 2.99 0.42
C ILE A 121 6.70 1.68 -0.34
N SER A 122 7.38 0.73 0.32
CA SER A 122 7.56 -0.63 -0.16
C SER A 122 6.36 -1.53 0.24
N SER A 123 6.60 -2.73 0.70
CA SER A 123 5.61 -3.69 1.20
C SER A 123 6.30 -4.80 1.97
N VAL A 124 5.63 -5.42 2.94
CA VAL A 124 6.11 -6.70 3.52
C VAL A 124 6.31 -7.79 2.46
N ALA A 125 5.71 -7.64 1.28
CA ALA A 125 5.94 -8.55 0.16
C ALA A 125 7.37 -8.49 -0.40
N ALA A 126 8.11 -7.39 -0.18
CA ALA A 126 9.51 -7.22 -0.58
C ALA A 126 10.49 -7.83 0.44
N ILE A 127 10.05 -8.12 1.65
CA ILE A 127 10.85 -8.79 2.66
C ILE A 127 10.99 -10.26 2.30
N GLY A 128 12.19 -10.80 2.42
CA GLY A 128 12.48 -12.19 2.12
C GLY A 128 11.56 -13.16 2.88
N ARG A 129 11.46 -14.38 2.42
CA ARG A 129 10.65 -15.42 3.06
C ARG A 129 11.45 -16.12 4.16
N SER A 130 10.87 -16.26 5.35
CA SER A 130 11.39 -17.14 6.39
C SER A 130 10.69 -18.51 6.35
N GLY A 131 11.43 -19.57 6.62
CA GLY A 131 10.86 -20.93 6.63
C GLY A 131 9.85 -21.17 7.76
N ASN A 132 9.91 -20.36 8.84
CA ASN A 132 9.06 -20.49 10.04
C ASN A 132 7.85 -19.53 10.05
N GLY A 133 7.65 -18.70 9.01
CA GLY A 133 6.54 -17.73 8.93
C GLY A 133 6.71 -16.47 9.80
N SER A 134 7.86 -16.27 10.44
CA SER A 134 8.20 -15.04 11.17
C SER A 134 9.12 -14.16 10.35
N TYR A 135 8.84 -12.86 10.28
CA TYR A 135 9.51 -11.90 9.40
C TYR A 135 9.97 -10.66 10.16
N SER A 136 11.22 -10.26 9.91
CA SER A 136 11.82 -9.02 10.39
C SER A 136 12.52 -8.29 9.23
N GLU A 137 13.00 -7.09 9.47
CA GLU A 137 13.75 -6.32 8.48
C GLU A 137 15.08 -6.99 8.06
N THR A 138 15.60 -7.91 8.86
CA THR A 138 16.86 -8.64 8.58
C THR A 138 16.68 -9.80 7.60
N ASN A 139 15.44 -10.20 7.30
CA ASN A 139 15.19 -11.31 6.37
C ASN A 139 15.74 -10.98 4.98
N LYS A 140 16.48 -11.95 4.41
CA LYS A 140 17.00 -11.86 3.05
C LYS A 140 16.00 -12.37 2.03
N TRP A 141 15.97 -11.76 0.87
CA TRP A 141 15.16 -12.25 -0.24
C TRP A 141 15.66 -13.61 -0.72
N VAL A 142 14.73 -14.51 -0.94
CA VAL A 142 15.00 -15.82 -1.54
C VAL A 142 14.13 -15.97 -2.80
N GLU A 143 14.77 -16.21 -3.92
CA GLU A 143 14.04 -16.50 -5.16
C GLU A 143 13.28 -17.82 -5.04
N SER A 144 12.01 -17.81 -5.41
CA SER A 144 11.13 -18.96 -5.33
C SER A 144 10.01 -18.83 -6.37
N ASN A 145 9.58 -19.96 -6.92
CA ASN A 145 8.40 -20.03 -7.77
C ASN A 145 7.09 -19.64 -7.05
N ASP A 146 7.14 -19.55 -5.75
CA ASP A 146 6.04 -19.06 -4.91
C ASP A 146 6.02 -17.54 -4.76
N ASN A 147 7.04 -16.82 -5.25
CA ASN A 147 7.06 -15.36 -5.22
C ASN A 147 6.13 -14.79 -6.30
N SER A 148 5.27 -13.90 -5.87
CA SER A 148 4.38 -13.22 -6.79
C SER A 148 5.10 -12.23 -7.68
N TYR A 149 4.56 -11.96 -8.86
CA TYR A 149 5.08 -10.87 -9.69
C TYR A 149 5.00 -9.51 -8.97
N TYR A 150 3.99 -9.31 -8.12
CA TYR A 150 3.91 -8.14 -7.26
C TYR A 150 5.06 -8.13 -6.25
N ALA A 151 5.30 -9.21 -5.51
CA ALA A 151 6.40 -9.31 -4.56
C ALA A 151 7.76 -9.08 -5.23
N ILE A 152 8.00 -9.73 -6.38
CA ILE A 152 9.21 -9.54 -7.18
C ILE A 152 9.36 -8.06 -7.60
N SER A 153 8.27 -7.42 -8.04
CA SER A 153 8.32 -6.02 -8.47
C SER A 153 8.60 -5.06 -7.30
N LYS A 154 8.05 -5.32 -6.10
CA LYS A 154 8.32 -4.51 -4.91
C LYS A 154 9.73 -4.71 -4.39
N TYR A 155 10.23 -5.95 -4.38
CA TYR A 155 11.62 -6.24 -4.03
C TYR A 155 12.60 -5.53 -4.97
N LYS A 156 12.39 -5.64 -6.29
CA LYS A 156 13.26 -4.97 -7.28
C LYS A 156 13.15 -3.44 -7.21
N ALA A 157 11.97 -2.89 -6.95
CA ALA A 157 11.80 -1.46 -6.73
C ALA A 157 12.51 -0.98 -5.45
N GLU A 158 12.47 -1.77 -4.38
CA GLU A 158 13.22 -1.49 -3.15
C GLU A 158 14.72 -1.52 -3.40
N ASN A 159 15.22 -2.45 -4.26
CA ASN A 159 16.62 -2.49 -4.65
C ASN A 159 17.07 -1.24 -5.43
N GLU A 160 16.18 -0.61 -6.23
CA GLU A 160 16.50 0.68 -6.85
C GLU A 160 16.70 1.78 -5.80
N VAL A 161 15.93 1.78 -4.72
CA VAL A 161 16.12 2.72 -3.62
C VAL A 161 17.42 2.44 -2.87
N TRP A 162 17.75 1.16 -2.63
CA TRP A 162 19.03 0.77 -2.03
C TRP A 162 20.22 1.15 -2.93
N ARG A 163 20.09 0.99 -4.26
CA ARG A 163 21.08 1.50 -5.21
C ARG A 163 21.29 3.01 -5.05
N GLY A 164 20.18 3.78 -5.01
CA GLY A 164 20.27 5.22 -4.79
C GLY A 164 20.94 5.60 -3.48
N ILE A 165 20.71 4.83 -2.41
CA ILE A 165 21.37 5.03 -1.11
C ILE A 165 22.89 4.84 -1.24
N GLU A 166 23.35 3.80 -1.94
CA GLU A 166 24.78 3.56 -2.21
C GLU A 166 25.40 4.67 -3.09
N GLU A 167 24.59 5.31 -3.94
CA GLU A 167 24.96 6.47 -4.77
C GLU A 167 24.86 7.81 -4.02
N GLY A 168 24.55 7.80 -2.71
CA GLY A 168 24.53 8.99 -1.85
C GLY A 168 23.15 9.56 -1.53
N LEU A 169 22.06 9.00 -2.08
CA LEU A 169 20.71 9.43 -1.78
C LEU A 169 20.34 9.18 -0.31
N ASN A 170 19.93 10.21 0.41
CA ASN A 170 19.35 10.02 1.72
C ASN A 170 17.92 9.46 1.58
N ALA A 171 17.70 8.22 2.00
CA ALA A 171 16.38 7.59 1.88
C ALA A 171 16.02 6.71 3.08
N VAL A 172 14.71 6.53 3.29
CA VAL A 172 14.11 5.62 4.25
C VAL A 172 12.97 4.84 3.59
N ILE A 173 12.75 3.61 4.05
CA ILE A 173 11.82 2.68 3.45
C ILE A 173 10.82 2.19 4.50
N THR A 174 9.54 2.16 4.18
CA THR A 174 8.55 1.42 4.98
C THR A 174 8.04 0.22 4.21
N ASN A 175 7.84 -0.91 4.93
CA ASN A 175 7.27 -2.14 4.41
C ASN A 175 5.92 -2.40 5.09
N PRO A 176 4.82 -1.78 4.61
CA PRO A 176 3.52 -1.99 5.21
C PRO A 176 2.97 -3.40 4.98
N GLY A 177 2.18 -3.87 5.94
CA GLY A 177 1.31 -5.03 5.79
C GLY A 177 0.10 -4.74 4.90
N ILE A 178 -1.01 -5.44 5.14
CA ILE A 178 -2.29 -5.14 4.48
C ILE A 178 -2.85 -3.86 5.10
N ILE A 179 -2.95 -2.81 4.29
CA ILE A 179 -3.34 -1.48 4.75
C ILE A 179 -4.86 -1.33 4.76
N ILE A 180 -5.43 -0.91 5.88
CA ILE A 180 -6.84 -0.60 6.06
C ILE A 180 -7.01 0.91 6.14
N GLY A 181 -7.97 1.47 5.39
CA GLY A 181 -8.26 2.90 5.43
C GLY A 181 -9.25 3.36 4.37
N PRO A 182 -9.84 4.54 4.54
CA PRO A 182 -10.80 5.14 3.61
C PRO A 182 -10.16 5.38 2.24
N ALA A 183 -10.72 4.77 1.20
CA ALA A 183 -10.30 4.97 -0.18
C ALA A 183 -11.31 4.39 -1.17
N ASN A 184 -10.99 4.42 -2.46
CA ASN A 184 -11.81 3.77 -3.50
C ASN A 184 -11.88 2.25 -3.29
N TRP A 185 -13.06 1.75 -2.93
CA TRP A 185 -13.27 0.32 -2.61
C TRP A 185 -13.13 -0.65 -3.80
N ASN A 186 -12.83 -0.13 -4.99
CA ASN A 186 -12.54 -0.95 -6.17
C ASN A 186 -11.05 -1.24 -6.36
N ARG A 187 -10.18 -0.79 -5.43
CA ARG A 187 -8.72 -0.89 -5.56
C ARG A 187 -8.08 -1.41 -4.28
N SER A 188 -6.94 -2.10 -4.44
CA SER A 188 -6.10 -2.57 -3.32
C SER A 188 -6.86 -3.34 -2.24
N SER A 189 -6.46 -3.21 -0.99
CA SER A 189 -7.05 -3.89 0.17
C SER A 189 -8.50 -3.52 0.46
N THR A 190 -8.96 -2.31 0.05
CA THR A 190 -10.35 -1.90 0.24
C THR A 190 -11.35 -2.74 -0.55
N THR A 191 -10.89 -3.51 -1.55
CA THR A 191 -11.73 -4.51 -2.25
C THR A 191 -12.25 -5.60 -1.32
N ILE A 192 -11.58 -5.86 -0.20
CA ILE A 192 -12.02 -6.81 0.84
C ILE A 192 -13.37 -6.37 1.42
N PHE A 193 -13.48 -5.08 1.77
CA PHE A 193 -14.73 -4.50 2.27
C PHE A 193 -15.88 -4.66 1.26
N LYS A 194 -15.60 -4.37 -0.01
CA LYS A 194 -16.58 -4.53 -1.09
C LYS A 194 -17.07 -5.97 -1.23
N GLN A 195 -16.17 -6.95 -1.13
CA GLN A 195 -16.55 -8.36 -1.25
C GLN A 195 -17.37 -8.82 -0.05
N ILE A 196 -17.00 -8.40 1.15
CA ILE A 196 -17.75 -8.71 2.38
C ILE A 196 -19.14 -8.07 2.32
N HIS A 197 -19.23 -6.79 1.91
CA HIS A 197 -20.51 -6.10 1.74
C HIS A 197 -21.43 -6.83 0.73
N LYS A 198 -20.86 -7.46 -0.30
CA LYS A 198 -21.59 -8.29 -1.26
C LYS A 198 -21.94 -9.70 -0.77
N GLY A 199 -21.72 -9.98 0.50
CA GLY A 199 -22.11 -11.25 1.12
C GLY A 199 -21.11 -12.38 0.89
N LEU A 200 -19.80 -12.11 0.92
CA LEU A 200 -18.77 -13.15 0.87
C LEU A 200 -18.94 -14.14 2.04
N PRO A 201 -19.27 -15.44 1.80
CA PRO A 201 -19.57 -16.37 2.89
C PRO A 201 -18.32 -17.05 3.47
N PHE A 202 -17.17 -16.94 2.81
CA PHE A 202 -15.95 -17.67 3.13
C PHE A 202 -14.85 -16.76 3.69
N PHE A 203 -14.01 -17.31 4.57
CA PHE A 203 -12.78 -16.69 5.04
C PHE A 203 -11.58 -17.62 4.89
N PRO A 204 -10.36 -17.10 4.56
CA PRO A 204 -9.13 -17.88 4.52
C PRO A 204 -8.67 -18.29 5.93
N LYS A 205 -7.85 -19.36 6.01
CA LYS A 205 -7.31 -19.86 7.29
C LYS A 205 -6.10 -19.09 7.81
N GLY A 206 -5.46 -18.31 6.96
CA GLY A 206 -4.16 -17.73 7.27
C GLY A 206 -4.21 -16.55 8.22
N LYS A 207 -3.02 -16.13 8.61
CA LYS A 207 -2.72 -14.96 9.44
C LYS A 207 -1.81 -14.02 8.67
N ASN A 208 -1.99 -12.73 8.83
CA ASN A 208 -1.17 -11.73 8.14
C ASN A 208 -1.04 -10.45 8.97
N GLY A 209 -0.08 -9.59 8.59
CA GLY A 209 0.07 -8.27 9.17
C GLY A 209 -0.91 -7.28 8.57
N PHE A 210 -1.62 -6.54 9.42
CA PHE A 210 -2.53 -5.46 9.06
C PHE A 210 -2.09 -4.15 9.70
N VAL A 211 -2.45 -3.04 9.08
CA VAL A 211 -2.08 -1.70 9.58
C VAL A 211 -3.10 -0.65 9.14
N ASP A 212 -3.38 0.32 9.98
CA ASP A 212 -4.13 1.51 9.60
C ASP A 212 -3.32 2.37 8.61
N VAL A 213 -3.95 2.91 7.60
CA VAL A 213 -3.31 3.80 6.63
C VAL A 213 -2.73 5.05 7.27
N ARG A 214 -3.34 5.53 8.37
CA ARG A 214 -2.85 6.68 9.15
C ARG A 214 -1.49 6.38 9.76
N ASP A 215 -1.26 5.13 10.19
CA ASP A 215 0.04 4.70 10.72
C ASP A 215 1.10 4.63 9.62
N VAL A 216 0.73 4.14 8.45
CA VAL A 216 1.67 4.11 7.30
C VAL A 216 2.08 5.51 6.91
N SER A 217 1.12 6.45 6.83
CA SER A 217 1.44 7.82 6.43
C SER A 217 2.21 8.58 7.51
N LYS A 218 1.78 8.50 8.77
CA LYS A 218 2.46 9.16 9.90
C LYS A 218 3.89 8.62 10.09
N SER A 219 4.08 7.29 9.97
CA SER A 219 5.40 6.69 10.13
C SER A 219 6.38 7.14 9.04
N ILE A 220 5.98 7.14 7.76
CA ILE A 220 6.88 7.59 6.69
C ILE A 220 7.16 9.09 6.77
N VAL A 221 6.16 9.91 7.14
CA VAL A 221 6.38 11.35 7.35
C VAL A 221 7.38 11.59 8.49
N ASN A 222 7.24 10.89 9.61
CA ASN A 222 8.18 11.01 10.73
C ASN A 222 9.58 10.51 10.37
N LEU A 223 9.70 9.37 9.65
CA LEU A 223 10.99 8.85 9.19
C LEU A 223 11.70 9.82 8.24
N VAL A 224 10.98 10.44 7.31
CA VAL A 224 11.55 11.43 6.39
C VAL A 224 12.04 12.67 7.14
N LYS A 225 11.33 13.11 8.17
CA LYS A 225 11.69 14.29 8.98
C LYS A 225 12.72 13.98 10.11
N SER A 226 13.05 12.73 10.35
CA SER A 226 14.04 12.32 11.37
C SER A 226 15.47 12.32 10.79
N ASN A 227 16.46 12.05 11.66
CA ASN A 227 17.85 11.86 11.26
C ASN A 227 18.15 10.41 10.79
N ILE A 228 17.16 9.51 10.81
CA ILE A 228 17.30 8.12 10.38
C ILE A 228 17.51 8.09 8.86
N ARG A 229 18.50 7.35 8.39
CA ARG A 229 18.81 7.19 6.95
C ARG A 229 19.24 5.77 6.65
N ALA A 230 19.09 5.35 5.39
CA ALA A 230 19.54 4.04 4.92
C ALA A 230 18.96 2.88 5.75
N GLU A 231 17.67 2.98 6.15
CA GLU A 231 16.98 1.96 6.93
C GLU A 231 15.61 1.63 6.36
N ARG A 232 15.19 0.37 6.54
CA ARG A 232 13.81 -0.05 6.27
C ARG A 232 13.09 -0.46 7.55
N PHE A 233 11.76 -0.32 7.53
CA PHE A 233 10.90 -0.54 8.69
C PHE A 233 9.65 -1.31 8.32
N ILE A 234 9.38 -2.42 9.00
CA ILE A 234 8.10 -3.12 8.92
C ILE A 234 7.04 -2.27 9.61
N THR A 235 6.02 -1.86 8.83
CA THR A 235 4.91 -1.07 9.32
C THR A 235 3.66 -1.95 9.37
N VAL A 236 3.54 -2.70 10.45
CA VAL A 236 2.41 -3.60 10.75
C VAL A 236 1.90 -3.26 12.14
N GLY A 237 0.61 -2.95 12.27
CA GLY A 237 -0.02 -2.68 13.56
C GLY A 237 -0.17 -3.98 14.34
N ASP A 238 -0.91 -4.93 13.77
CA ASP A 238 -1.16 -6.25 14.35
C ASP A 238 -1.09 -7.38 13.33
N ASN A 239 -0.74 -8.58 13.83
CA ASN A 239 -0.81 -9.82 13.08
C ASN A 239 -2.09 -10.56 13.44
N LEU A 240 -3.09 -10.59 12.55
CA LEU A 240 -4.42 -11.16 12.80
C LEU A 240 -4.80 -12.24 11.79
N PHE A 241 -5.71 -13.14 12.19
CA PHE A 241 -6.31 -14.07 11.26
C PHE A 241 -7.29 -13.36 10.33
N TYR A 242 -7.34 -13.75 9.06
CA TYR A 242 -8.32 -13.22 8.12
C TYR A 242 -9.77 -13.39 8.59
N LYS A 243 -10.08 -14.47 9.36
CA LYS A 243 -11.38 -14.69 9.96
C LYS A 243 -11.81 -13.50 10.81
N ASP A 244 -10.94 -13.06 11.72
CA ASP A 244 -11.26 -12.03 12.70
C ASP A 244 -11.49 -10.69 11.99
N ILE A 245 -10.60 -10.32 11.06
CA ILE A 245 -10.74 -9.12 10.23
C ILE A 245 -12.03 -9.15 9.41
N PHE A 246 -12.35 -10.26 8.74
CA PHE A 246 -13.55 -10.37 7.90
C PHE A 246 -14.83 -10.27 8.70
N GLN A 247 -14.86 -10.87 9.91
CA GLN A 247 -16.01 -10.81 10.80
C GLN A 247 -16.23 -9.40 11.36
N LYS A 248 -15.15 -8.70 11.76
CA LYS A 248 -15.21 -7.30 12.20
C LYS A 248 -15.69 -6.37 11.08
N ILE A 249 -15.13 -6.51 9.86
CA ILE A 249 -15.60 -5.72 8.69
C ILE A 249 -17.10 -5.96 8.44
N ALA A 250 -17.57 -7.21 8.50
CA ALA A 250 -18.98 -7.52 8.28
C ALA A 250 -19.89 -6.90 9.36
N GLU A 251 -19.42 -6.87 10.61
CA GLU A 251 -20.13 -6.25 11.72
C GLU A 251 -20.28 -4.73 11.49
N GLU A 252 -19.19 -4.04 11.18
CA GLU A 252 -19.19 -2.61 10.91
C GLU A 252 -20.01 -2.22 9.66
N LEU A 253 -20.00 -3.07 8.64
CA LEU A 253 -20.81 -2.88 7.43
C LEU A 253 -22.28 -3.33 7.62
N LYS A 254 -22.65 -3.87 8.81
CA LYS A 254 -23.98 -4.38 9.15
C LYS A 254 -24.48 -5.45 8.17
N VAL A 255 -23.59 -6.35 7.74
CA VAL A 255 -23.90 -7.45 6.83
C VAL A 255 -23.61 -8.81 7.48
N LYS A 256 -24.11 -9.89 6.86
CA LYS A 256 -23.90 -11.25 7.38
C LYS A 256 -22.42 -11.58 7.46
N LYS A 257 -21.96 -12.03 8.65
CA LYS A 257 -20.56 -12.42 8.89
C LYS A 257 -20.17 -13.65 8.06
N PRO A 258 -19.00 -13.67 7.41
CA PRO A 258 -18.45 -14.87 6.80
C PRO A 258 -18.31 -15.96 7.85
N SER A 259 -18.94 -17.12 7.62
CA SER A 259 -18.99 -18.23 8.59
C SER A 259 -18.30 -19.49 8.11
N LYS A 260 -18.06 -19.62 6.80
CA LYS A 260 -17.51 -20.84 6.20
C LYS A 260 -15.99 -20.71 6.02
N LYS A 261 -15.26 -21.70 6.56
CA LYS A 261 -13.81 -21.78 6.38
C LYS A 261 -13.48 -22.23 4.96
N ALA A 262 -12.71 -21.46 4.23
CA ALA A 262 -12.25 -21.85 2.90
C ALA A 262 -11.14 -22.91 3.03
N SER A 263 -11.39 -24.14 2.54
CA SER A 263 -10.36 -25.17 2.44
C SER A 263 -9.38 -24.84 1.29
N ARG A 264 -8.19 -25.45 1.32
CA ARG A 264 -7.20 -25.29 0.26
C ARG A 264 -7.76 -25.75 -1.10
N THR A 265 -8.46 -26.87 -1.12
CA THR A 265 -9.13 -27.41 -2.32
C THR A 265 -10.23 -26.47 -2.84
N MET A 266 -11.04 -25.89 -1.96
CA MET A 266 -12.05 -24.90 -2.35
C MET A 266 -11.40 -23.64 -2.96
N LEU A 267 -10.33 -23.13 -2.38
CA LEU A 267 -9.60 -21.99 -2.91
C LEU A 267 -8.94 -22.30 -4.27
N GLU A 268 -8.42 -23.52 -4.44
CA GLU A 268 -7.86 -24.00 -5.69
C GLU A 268 -8.91 -24.11 -6.81
N ILE A 269 -10.14 -24.51 -6.50
CA ILE A 269 -11.27 -24.54 -7.45
C ILE A 269 -11.78 -23.12 -7.70
N ALA A 270 -11.99 -22.34 -6.65
CA ALA A 270 -12.58 -21.01 -6.73
C ALA A 270 -11.78 -20.06 -7.63
N TRP A 271 -10.43 -20.01 -7.48
CA TRP A 271 -9.64 -19.13 -8.33
C TRP A 271 -9.69 -19.54 -9.82
N ARG A 272 -9.83 -20.84 -10.14
CA ARG A 272 -9.98 -21.31 -11.53
C ARG A 272 -11.31 -20.84 -12.13
N ILE A 273 -12.41 -20.97 -11.38
CA ILE A 273 -13.73 -20.49 -11.80
C ILE A 273 -13.69 -18.96 -12.00
N VAL A 274 -13.09 -18.23 -11.06
CA VAL A 274 -12.93 -16.78 -11.18
C VAL A 274 -12.07 -16.42 -12.40
N ALA A 275 -10.99 -17.16 -12.67
CA ALA A 275 -10.13 -16.94 -13.83
C ALA A 275 -10.88 -17.14 -15.15
N ILE A 276 -11.69 -18.20 -15.28
CA ILE A 276 -12.55 -18.46 -16.45
C ILE A 276 -13.58 -17.32 -16.62
N LYS A 277 -14.27 -16.96 -15.55
CA LYS A 277 -15.24 -15.85 -15.59
C LYS A 277 -14.58 -14.54 -16.01
N CYS A 278 -13.41 -14.23 -15.49
CA CYS A 278 -12.68 -13.01 -15.83
C CYS A 278 -12.10 -13.04 -17.26
N PHE A 279 -11.78 -14.22 -17.78
CA PHE A 279 -11.39 -14.38 -19.18
C PHE A 279 -12.54 -14.01 -20.13
N ILE A 280 -13.75 -14.49 -19.82
CA ILE A 280 -14.98 -14.20 -20.62
C ILE A 280 -15.40 -12.73 -20.45
N THR A 281 -15.41 -12.22 -19.21
CA THR A 281 -15.94 -10.87 -18.91
C THR A 281 -14.91 -9.75 -19.05
N ARG A 282 -13.63 -10.07 -19.33
CA ARG A 282 -12.49 -9.15 -19.40
C ARG A 282 -12.28 -8.31 -18.12
N LYS A 283 -12.84 -8.76 -16.98
CA LYS A 283 -12.68 -8.09 -15.68
C LYS A 283 -11.46 -8.63 -14.93
N ASN A 284 -10.92 -7.81 -14.03
CA ASN A 284 -9.82 -8.25 -13.17
C ASN A 284 -10.31 -9.28 -12.14
N PRO A 285 -9.55 -10.38 -11.91
CA PRO A 285 -9.94 -11.40 -10.94
C PRO A 285 -9.81 -10.86 -9.51
N GLY A 286 -10.89 -10.99 -8.73
CA GLY A 286 -10.88 -10.69 -7.30
C GLY A 286 -10.15 -11.77 -6.46
N LEU A 287 -9.99 -12.97 -7.02
CA LEU A 287 -9.25 -14.09 -6.43
C LEU A 287 -8.33 -14.67 -7.49
N THR A 288 -7.02 -14.73 -7.20
CA THR A 288 -6.00 -15.34 -8.07
C THR A 288 -5.42 -16.58 -7.39
N LYS A 289 -4.72 -17.42 -8.15
CA LYS A 289 -3.97 -18.57 -7.61
C LYS A 289 -3.06 -18.15 -6.46
N GLU A 290 -2.45 -16.99 -6.59
CA GLU A 290 -1.50 -16.44 -5.65
C GLU A 290 -2.17 -15.97 -4.37
N THR A 291 -3.22 -15.13 -4.47
CA THR A 291 -3.96 -14.68 -3.29
C THR A 291 -4.62 -15.84 -2.55
N ALA A 292 -5.09 -16.88 -3.27
CA ALA A 292 -5.62 -18.10 -2.68
C ALA A 292 -4.56 -18.86 -1.83
N ARG A 293 -3.31 -18.92 -2.32
CA ARG A 293 -2.22 -19.61 -1.61
C ARG A 293 -1.67 -18.79 -0.45
N THR A 294 -1.44 -17.48 -0.66
CA THR A 294 -0.86 -16.61 0.37
C THR A 294 -1.81 -16.36 1.53
N SER A 295 -3.12 -16.25 1.26
CA SER A 295 -4.14 -16.10 2.32
C SER A 295 -4.33 -17.34 3.20
N SER A 296 -3.73 -18.48 2.85
CA SER A 296 -3.75 -19.71 3.65
C SER A 296 -2.53 -19.88 4.55
N LYS A 297 -1.50 -19.02 4.40
CA LYS A 297 -0.25 -19.08 5.18
C LYS A 297 -0.39 -18.28 6.48
N ILE A 298 0.39 -18.66 7.48
CA ILE A 298 0.56 -17.88 8.71
C ILE A 298 1.83 -17.05 8.53
N ASN A 299 1.68 -15.74 8.47
CA ASN A 299 2.77 -14.78 8.40
C ASN A 299 2.69 -13.86 9.61
N ILE A 300 3.78 -13.73 10.34
CA ILE A 300 3.92 -12.89 11.53
C ILE A 300 5.06 -11.91 11.26
N TYR A 301 4.78 -10.63 11.34
CA TYR A 301 5.74 -9.57 11.09
C TYR A 301 6.12 -8.88 12.40
N ASP A 302 7.42 -8.74 12.64
CA ASP A 302 7.95 -8.02 13.78
C ASP A 302 7.95 -6.51 13.50
N ASN A 303 7.33 -5.72 14.37
CA ASN A 303 7.23 -4.28 14.26
C ASN A 303 8.00 -3.54 15.37
N GLN A 304 8.84 -4.25 16.14
CA GLN A 304 9.53 -3.65 17.28
C GLN A 304 10.51 -2.54 16.86
N LYS A 305 11.16 -2.71 15.70
CA LYS A 305 12.12 -1.73 15.21
C LYS A 305 11.48 -0.34 15.05
N ILE A 306 10.32 -0.23 14.39
CA ILE A 306 9.65 1.07 14.20
C ILE A 306 9.11 1.61 15.51
N LYS A 307 8.56 0.77 16.39
CA LYS A 307 8.10 1.17 17.72
C LYS A 307 9.21 1.80 18.55
N THR A 308 10.38 1.15 18.60
CA THR A 308 11.50 1.63 19.38
C THR A 308 12.15 2.88 18.79
N LYS A 309 12.37 2.89 17.45
CA LYS A 309 13.09 3.99 16.79
C LYS A 309 12.30 5.29 16.69
N LEU A 310 10.98 5.22 16.67
CA LEU A 310 10.09 6.39 16.55
C LEU A 310 9.23 6.61 17.80
N GLU A 311 9.41 5.81 18.86
CA GLU A 311 8.51 5.81 20.05
C GLU A 311 7.04 5.74 19.59
N TYR A 312 6.74 4.80 18.68
CA TYR A 312 5.53 4.80 17.88
C TYR A 312 4.47 3.86 18.43
N GLU A 313 3.26 4.40 18.67
CA GLU A 313 2.06 3.62 18.97
C GLU A 313 1.14 3.57 17.76
N PHE A 314 0.71 2.36 17.41
CA PHE A 314 -0.20 2.11 16.30
C PHE A 314 -1.66 2.30 16.70
N TYR A 315 -2.46 2.82 15.79
CA TYR A 315 -3.92 2.79 15.94
C TYR A 315 -4.41 1.35 16.04
N SER A 316 -5.50 1.15 16.77
CA SER A 316 -6.14 -0.16 16.81
C SER A 316 -6.75 -0.51 15.44
N LEU A 317 -6.70 -1.79 15.07
CA LEU A 317 -7.32 -2.23 13.82
C LEU A 317 -8.86 -2.16 13.87
N ASP A 318 -9.44 -2.11 15.05
CA ASP A 318 -10.89 -1.90 15.23
C ASP A 318 -11.25 -0.49 14.78
N GLU A 319 -10.50 0.53 15.21
CA GLU A 319 -10.67 1.92 14.74
C GLU A 319 -10.43 2.05 13.22
N ALA A 320 -9.43 1.33 12.68
CA ALA A 320 -9.15 1.34 11.24
C ALA A 320 -10.34 0.79 10.43
N ILE A 321 -10.93 -0.32 10.90
CA ILE A 321 -12.07 -0.97 10.25
C ILE A 321 -13.32 -0.10 10.38
N GLU A 322 -13.61 0.43 11.57
CA GLU A 322 -14.74 1.32 11.82
C GLU A 322 -14.69 2.56 10.93
N ASN A 323 -13.54 3.27 10.92
CA ASN A 323 -13.32 4.46 10.11
C ASN A 323 -13.50 4.17 8.61
N THR A 324 -12.95 3.06 8.12
CA THR A 324 -13.08 2.64 6.72
C THR A 324 -14.52 2.27 6.37
N SER A 325 -15.21 1.55 7.25
CA SER A 325 -16.60 1.14 7.06
C SER A 325 -17.55 2.34 7.03
N LYS A 326 -17.38 3.31 7.94
CA LYS A 326 -18.14 4.57 7.93
C LYS A 326 -17.99 5.33 6.61
N PHE A 327 -16.75 5.42 6.09
CA PHE A 327 -16.50 6.03 4.79
C PHE A 327 -17.21 5.28 3.66
N ILE A 328 -17.13 3.96 3.66
CA ILE A 328 -17.71 3.11 2.60
C ILE A 328 -19.24 3.24 2.59
N LEU A 329 -19.88 3.11 3.76
CA LEU A 329 -21.35 3.23 3.88
C LEU A 329 -21.83 4.61 3.44
N LYS A 330 -21.11 5.68 3.78
CA LYS A 330 -21.47 7.04 3.34
C LYS A 330 -21.26 7.28 1.85
N THR A 331 -20.28 6.60 1.24
CA THR A 331 -19.81 6.96 -0.13
C THR A 331 -20.36 6.04 -1.21
N TYR A 332 -20.64 4.76 -0.87
CA TYR A 332 -20.93 3.72 -1.87
C TYR A 332 -22.23 2.93 -1.61
N CYS A 333 -22.83 3.05 -0.45
CA CYS A 333 -24.08 2.40 -0.05
C CYS A 333 -25.20 3.42 0.18
#